data_b966d1fd38ccfc560c4edf91507892c5
#
_entry.id   b966d1fd38ccfc560c4edf91507892c5
#
_cell.length_a   1.000
_cell.length_b   1.000
_cell.length_c   1.000
_cell.angle_alpha   90.00
_cell.angle_beta   90.00
_cell.angle_gamma   90.00
#
_symmetry.space_group_name_H-M   'P 1'
#
loop_
_entity.id
_entity.type
_entity.pdbx_description
1 polymer ?
#
loop_
_entity_poly.entity_id
_entity_poly.type
_entity_poly.pdbx_seq_one_letter_code
_entity_poly.pdbx_strand_id
1 'polypeptide(L)'
;KDELDIQDEEILDAIREHTIGGTKMTLLSKCLFVADAIEDGRNYPGVEEARQIAHHNIDEAVRYLVRHTLQYLIEKEVYIYPGTLEVYNYLVIERGNV
;
A
#
# COMPACT_ATOMS: atom_id res chain seq x y z
N LYS A 1 18.36 -5.56 -11.83
CA LYS A 1 17.17 -5.05 -11.17
C LYS A 1 17.00 -5.75 -9.83
N ASP A 2 16.80 -5.02 -8.79
CA ASP A 2 16.74 -5.64 -7.47
C ASP A 2 15.30 -6.07 -7.13
N GLU A 3 15.20 -6.91 -6.11
CA GLU A 3 13.93 -7.52 -5.74
C GLU A 3 12.94 -6.51 -5.18
N LEU A 4 13.44 -5.45 -4.58
CA LEU A 4 12.56 -4.42 -4.02
C LEU A 4 11.74 -3.76 -5.10
N ASP A 5 12.36 -3.47 -6.23
CA ASP A 5 11.64 -2.84 -7.33
C ASP A 5 10.51 -3.72 -7.82
N ILE A 6 10.77 -5.03 -7.93
CA ILE A 6 9.73 -5.96 -8.38
C ILE A 6 8.59 -6.01 -7.40
N GLN A 7 8.90 -6.09 -6.10
CA GLN A 7 7.86 -6.18 -5.07
C GLN A 7 7.05 -4.90 -4.96
N ASP A 8 7.71 -3.74 -5.15
CA ASP A 8 6.98 -2.48 -5.12
C ASP A 8 6.03 -2.37 -6.29
N GLU A 9 6.41 -2.88 -7.47
CA GLU A 9 5.50 -2.92 -8.60
C GLU A 9 4.29 -3.79 -8.31
N GLU A 10 4.48 -4.91 -7.64
CA GLU A 10 3.38 -5.78 -7.27
C GLU A 10 2.42 -5.09 -6.30
N ILE A 11 2.96 -4.34 -5.35
CA ILE A 11 2.13 -3.60 -4.41
C ILE A 11 1.34 -2.51 -5.14
N LEU A 12 1.99 -1.81 -6.07
CA LEU A 12 1.29 -0.79 -6.85
C LEU A 12 0.15 -1.39 -7.68
N ASP A 13 0.39 -2.55 -8.28
CA ASP A 13 -0.66 -3.22 -9.03
C ASP A 13 -1.81 -3.63 -8.12
N ALA A 14 -1.50 -4.12 -6.92
CA ALA A 14 -2.53 -4.49 -5.96
C ALA A 14 -3.35 -3.28 -5.54
N ILE A 15 -2.70 -2.13 -5.37
CA ILE A 15 -3.43 -0.91 -5.04
C ILE A 15 -4.43 -0.59 -6.15
N ARG A 16 -4.02 -0.66 -7.41
CA ARG A 16 -4.92 -0.38 -8.52
C ARG A 16 -6.06 -1.38 -8.58
N GLU A 17 -5.77 -2.66 -8.37
CA GLU A 17 -6.76 -3.72 -8.50
C GLU A 17 -7.83 -3.66 -7.42
N HIS A 18 -7.48 -3.13 -6.25
CA HIS A 18 -8.38 -3.16 -5.11
C HIS A 18 -9.05 -1.82 -4.82
N THR A 19 -8.96 -0.86 -5.75
CA THR A 19 -9.62 0.42 -5.57
C THR A 19 -10.86 0.51 -6.45
N ILE A 20 -11.87 1.20 -5.94
CA ILE A 20 -13.11 1.45 -6.68
C ILE A 20 -12.99 2.84 -7.30
N GLY A 21 -13.21 2.92 -8.62
CA GLY A 21 -13.06 4.20 -9.31
C GLY A 21 -11.66 4.74 -9.26
N GLY A 22 -10.67 3.87 -8.99
CA GLY A 22 -9.28 4.25 -8.99
C GLY A 22 -8.78 4.86 -7.69
N THR A 23 -9.65 5.06 -6.69
CA THR A 23 -9.27 5.80 -5.49
C THR A 23 -9.70 5.12 -4.19
N LYS A 24 -10.93 4.65 -4.14
CA LYS A 24 -11.50 4.13 -2.89
C LYS A 24 -11.28 2.63 -2.75
N MET A 25 -11.14 2.18 -1.50
CA MET A 25 -11.07 0.76 -1.19
C MET A 25 -12.18 0.42 -0.19
N THR A 26 -12.96 -0.62 -0.52
CA THR A 26 -13.93 -1.16 0.43
C THR A 26 -13.19 -1.89 1.54
N LEU A 27 -13.91 -2.23 2.62
CA LEU A 27 -13.30 -3.03 3.68
C LEU A 27 -12.79 -4.36 3.13
N LEU A 28 -13.57 -5.03 2.29
CA LEU A 28 -13.14 -6.28 1.71
C LEU A 28 -11.88 -6.08 0.86
N SER A 29 -11.86 -5.04 0.03
CA SER A 29 -10.68 -4.76 -0.79
C SER A 29 -9.45 -4.49 0.07
N LYS A 30 -9.61 -3.76 1.16
CA LYS A 30 -8.50 -3.50 2.08
C LYS A 30 -7.97 -4.79 2.67
N CYS A 31 -8.85 -5.69 3.10
CA CYS A 31 -8.43 -6.96 3.66
C CYS A 31 -7.68 -7.80 2.63
N LEU A 32 -8.19 -7.85 1.41
CA LEU A 32 -7.53 -8.61 0.35
C LEU A 32 -6.18 -8.03 -0.01
N PHE A 33 -6.10 -6.71 -0.11
CA PHE A 33 -4.85 -6.03 -0.40
C PHE A 33 -3.80 -6.31 0.67
N VAL A 34 -4.18 -6.17 1.93
CA VAL A 34 -3.24 -6.39 3.03
C VAL A 34 -2.82 -7.86 3.08
N ALA A 35 -3.80 -8.78 2.97
CA ALA A 35 -3.48 -10.20 3.03
C ALA A 35 -2.47 -10.59 1.95
N ASP A 36 -2.64 -10.05 0.76
CA ASP A 36 -1.72 -10.34 -0.34
C ASP A 36 -0.34 -9.73 -0.08
N ALA A 37 -0.31 -8.52 0.46
CA ALA A 37 0.94 -7.79 0.66
C ALA A 37 1.80 -8.36 1.78
N ILE A 38 1.20 -9.07 2.75
CA ILE A 38 1.93 -9.58 3.90
C ILE A 38 1.99 -11.09 3.97
N GLU A 39 1.61 -11.79 2.91
CA GLU A 39 1.63 -13.26 2.95
C GLU A 39 3.04 -13.77 3.26
N ASP A 40 3.12 -15.03 3.69
CA ASP A 40 4.39 -15.58 4.20
C ASP A 40 5.51 -15.53 3.17
N GLY A 41 5.16 -15.63 1.89
CA GLY A 41 6.18 -15.59 0.84
C GLY A 41 6.75 -14.23 0.56
N ARG A 42 6.15 -13.17 1.11
CA ARG A 42 6.62 -11.81 0.88
C ARG A 42 7.79 -11.48 1.79
N ASN A 43 8.80 -10.86 1.22
CA ASN A 43 9.99 -10.51 2.00
C ASN A 43 10.58 -9.21 1.47
N TYR A 44 10.19 -8.10 2.07
CA TYR A 44 10.70 -6.79 1.71
C TYR A 44 10.85 -5.96 2.99
N PRO A 45 11.61 -4.87 2.95
CA PRO A 45 11.77 -4.02 4.13
C PRO A 45 10.40 -3.51 4.60
N GLY A 46 10.11 -3.72 5.88
CA GLY A 46 8.86 -3.26 6.47
C GLY A 46 7.75 -4.29 6.48
N VAL A 47 7.94 -5.48 5.88
CA VAL A 47 6.86 -6.46 5.82
C VAL A 47 6.48 -6.96 7.22
N GLU A 48 7.47 -7.13 8.11
CA GLU A 48 7.15 -7.58 9.47
C GLU A 48 6.36 -6.54 10.24
N GLU A 49 6.73 -5.28 10.07
CA GLU A 49 5.98 -4.21 10.71
C GLU A 49 4.57 -4.15 10.17
N ALA A 50 4.41 -4.32 8.86
CA ALA A 50 3.08 -4.34 8.26
C ALA A 50 2.24 -5.48 8.83
N ARG A 51 2.86 -6.65 9.04
CA ARG A 51 2.14 -7.78 9.63
C ARG A 51 1.65 -7.48 11.04
N GLN A 52 2.50 -6.83 11.83
CA GLN A 52 2.11 -6.47 13.20
C GLN A 52 0.98 -5.45 13.21
N ILE A 53 1.07 -4.46 12.33
CA ILE A 53 0.01 -3.44 12.24
C ILE A 53 -1.30 -4.09 11.83
N ALA A 54 -1.25 -5.03 10.88
CA ALA A 54 -2.47 -5.68 10.39
C ALA A 54 -3.18 -6.47 11.47
N HIS A 55 -2.46 -6.98 12.47
CA HIS A 55 -3.09 -7.67 13.59
C HIS A 55 -3.96 -6.74 14.42
N HIS A 56 -3.68 -5.46 14.39
CA HIS A 56 -4.38 -4.50 15.22
C HIS A 56 -5.40 -3.67 14.46
N ASN A 57 -5.08 -3.31 13.23
CA ASN A 57 -5.94 -2.39 12.49
C ASN A 57 -5.64 -2.47 11.00
N ILE A 58 -6.64 -2.94 10.25
CA ILE A 58 -6.50 -3.11 8.80
C ILE A 58 -6.29 -1.76 8.10
N ASP A 59 -7.02 -0.73 8.53
CA ASP A 59 -6.88 0.59 7.89
C ASP A 59 -5.48 1.15 8.07
N GLU A 60 -4.91 0.97 9.26
CA GLU A 60 -3.55 1.43 9.50
C GLU A 60 -2.56 0.65 8.64
N ALA A 61 -2.79 -0.65 8.46
CA ALA A 61 -1.91 -1.47 7.63
C ALA A 61 -1.93 -0.98 6.18
N VAL A 62 -3.11 -0.66 5.66
CA VAL A 62 -3.22 -0.15 4.30
C VAL A 62 -2.45 1.17 4.17
N ARG A 63 -2.65 2.08 5.11
CA ARG A 63 -1.95 3.37 5.08
C ARG A 63 -0.45 3.18 5.17
N TYR A 64 -0.01 2.27 6.04
CA TYR A 64 1.42 1.99 6.17
C TYR A 64 2.01 1.49 4.86
N LEU A 65 1.33 0.54 4.22
CA LEU A 65 1.84 -0.05 2.99
C LEU A 65 1.89 0.98 1.85
N VAL A 66 0.84 1.77 1.71
CA VAL A 66 0.81 2.79 0.66
C VAL A 66 1.88 3.84 0.91
N ARG A 67 1.99 4.32 2.16
CA ARG A 67 3.01 5.32 2.50
C ARG A 67 4.42 4.78 2.27
N HIS A 68 4.65 3.55 2.71
CA HIS A 68 5.97 2.95 2.56
C HIS A 68 6.37 2.86 1.09
N THR A 69 5.42 2.44 0.25
CA THR A 69 5.67 2.33 -1.18
C THR A 69 5.99 3.70 -1.80
N LEU A 70 5.21 4.71 -1.44
CA LEU A 70 5.44 6.04 -1.96
C LEU A 70 6.78 6.61 -1.53
N GLN A 71 7.16 6.40 -0.27
CA GLN A 71 8.45 6.85 0.21
C GLN A 71 9.60 6.22 -0.56
N TYR A 72 9.49 4.93 -0.83
CA TYR A 72 10.52 4.25 -1.60
C TYR A 72 10.61 4.83 -3.01
N LEU A 73 9.48 5.05 -3.65
CA LEU A 73 9.48 5.59 -5.01
C LEU A 73 10.04 7.00 -5.06
N ILE A 74 9.74 7.81 -4.04
CA ILE A 74 10.27 9.16 -3.98
C ILE A 74 11.78 9.13 -3.81
N GLU A 75 12.30 8.25 -2.98
CA GLU A 75 13.73 8.13 -2.79
C GLU A 75 14.45 7.69 -4.05
N LYS A 76 13.79 6.86 -4.85
CA LYS A 76 14.34 6.41 -6.12
C LYS A 76 14.20 7.46 -7.22
N GLU A 77 13.45 8.52 -6.96
CA GLU A 77 13.21 9.61 -7.90
C GLU A 77 12.59 9.11 -9.21
N VAL A 78 11.66 8.19 -9.10
CA VAL A 78 10.95 7.68 -10.27
C VAL A 78 9.56 8.32 -10.34
N TYR A 79 8.97 8.26 -11.53
CA TYR A 79 7.63 8.80 -11.73
C TYR A 79 6.61 8.04 -10.90
N ILE A 80 5.71 8.77 -10.24
CA ILE A 80 4.64 8.18 -9.46
C ILE A 80 3.33 8.41 -10.20
N TYR A 81 2.62 7.32 -10.50
CA TYR A 81 1.33 7.42 -11.16
C TYR A 81 0.37 8.25 -10.29
N PRO A 82 -0.27 9.29 -10.86
CA PRO A 82 -1.11 10.18 -10.04
C PRO A 82 -2.22 9.46 -9.29
N GLY A 83 -2.77 8.37 -9.84
CA GLY A 83 -3.80 7.62 -9.14
C GLY A 83 -3.35 7.06 -7.81
N THR A 84 -2.08 6.71 -7.69
CA THR A 84 -1.53 6.21 -6.43
C THR A 84 -1.52 7.31 -5.37
N LEU A 85 -1.18 8.52 -5.77
CA LEU A 85 -1.22 9.66 -4.86
C LEU A 85 -2.65 9.97 -4.42
N GLU A 86 -3.62 9.81 -5.31
CA GLU A 86 -5.01 10.02 -4.97
C GLU A 86 -5.50 9.00 -3.94
N VAL A 87 -5.07 7.75 -4.07
CA VAL A 87 -5.39 6.74 -3.08
C VAL A 87 -4.82 7.12 -1.72
N TYR A 88 -3.57 7.55 -1.69
CA TYR A 88 -2.95 7.99 -0.46
C TYR A 88 -3.74 9.15 0.16
N ASN A 89 -4.10 10.14 -0.65
CA ASN A 89 -4.84 11.29 -0.15
C ASN A 89 -6.19 10.88 0.41
N TYR A 90 -6.87 9.95 -0.27
CA TYR A 90 -8.15 9.46 0.23
C TYR A 90 -7.99 8.78 1.59
N LEU A 91 -6.94 7.98 1.76
CA LEU A 91 -6.72 7.30 3.02
C LEU A 91 -6.40 8.28 4.15
N VAL A 92 -5.69 9.36 3.84
CA VAL A 92 -5.40 10.39 4.81
C VAL A 92 -6.69 11.10 5.24
N ILE A 93 -7.55 11.41 4.29
CA ILE A 93 -8.83 12.04 4.58
C ILE A 93 -9.72 11.11 5.40
N GLU A 94 -9.75 9.84 5.04
CA GLU A 94 -10.55 8.84 5.75
C GLU A 94 -10.13 8.76 7.21
N ARG A 95 -8.84 8.91 7.47
CA ARG A 95 -8.33 8.89 8.83
C ARG A 95 -8.66 10.16 9.60
N GLY A 96 -8.95 11.24 8.89
CA GLY A 96 -9.25 12.51 9.52
C GLY A 96 -8.04 13.43 9.68
N ASN A 97 -6.96 13.18 8.98
CA ASN A 97 -5.73 13.99 9.03
C ASN A 97 -5.70 15.03 7.92
N VAL A 98 -6.75 15.79 7.81
CA VAL A 98 -6.84 16.79 6.74
C VAL A 98 -6.39 18.14 7.24
#